data_1206ba19cf003505e090848b2bd22d7b
#
_entry.id   1206ba19cf003505e090848b2bd22d7b
#
_cell.length_a   1.000
_cell.length_b   1.000
_cell.length_c   1.000
_cell.angle_alpha   90.00
_cell.angle_beta   90.00
_cell.angle_gamma   90.00
#
_symmetry.space_group_name_H-M   'P 1'
#
loop_
_entity.id
_entity.type
_entity.pdbx_description
1 polymer ?
#
loop_
_entity_poly.entity_id
_entity_poly.type
_entity_poly.pdbx_seq_one_letter_code
_entity_poly.pdbx_strand_id
1 'polypeptide(L)'
;MNPNPKIRFPGDDRELEAVDVAIVMESTYPFLRGGVSAVVHDIITHNPEFTYGIIHIAWDSQRPREDLYGVPDNVAWIDVVYLSLEENHDAFSAAVHDRTGWGKRSDEEVTRRFVSALRSGIEGDPDSLWRLWEESVNPVTRTWRLWPVIRTRAMMEAAIEAMPNHDDTTVGDLFWTVRDFFSLAYALTDRVHPPAKVYHAHTTGYASLVAAVAARQHDGAFLLTEHNLYVRDTVNTLLGRTMSLPVTRESHLELPTNTPDYLWTRWWIEMGAILYPSTDHITYLYPTAIEEAAALGGDPTKSEVLPNGMRWEDFAEGRAIREEALAEIAAGVRKQWRFACIARVVPIKGIHELLSSISTLVRGGHEDIIIDVLGPTNHLPEYYEECLDYARELGIEDYVNFEGTVNVRERLHTYDGLVLASFNEGQPIVVLESMACGLPIVGTNVGGMDELVCLPLPGPDGEVVGPCGVLVSPGDTEALARGIASVVESGELYKTWHLNALARLRGTFLMPTVMARYNAIYRRLGAGSPEVVRNRTADLGRGSEDIVSSTSVAELRRDYPKRRWLRGRKQDRGRRMRAGAQRSAAIRNCVEKVTGGVRDAGGATARAAGRAVLRVLGR
;
A
#
# COMPACT_ATOMS: atom_id res chain seq x y z
N MET A 1 -2.69 -21.21 -22.25
CA MET A 1 -2.85 -21.69 -20.87
C MET A 1 -4.32 -21.60 -20.53
N ASN A 2 -4.95 -22.61 -19.91
CA ASN A 2 -6.32 -22.45 -19.43
C ASN A 2 -6.29 -21.38 -18.34
N PRO A 3 -7.08 -20.31 -18.47
CA PRO A 3 -7.14 -19.29 -17.43
C PRO A 3 -7.60 -19.96 -16.12
N ASN A 4 -6.98 -19.56 -14.99
CA ASN A 4 -7.40 -20.06 -13.68
C ASN A 4 -8.92 -19.80 -13.54
N PRO A 5 -9.74 -20.86 -13.32
CA PRO A 5 -11.21 -20.73 -13.32
C PRO A 5 -11.74 -19.86 -12.18
N LYS A 6 -10.91 -19.60 -11.15
CA LYS A 6 -11.25 -18.69 -10.05
C LYS A 6 -11.21 -17.21 -10.47
N ILE A 7 -10.54 -16.84 -11.58
CA ILE A 7 -10.39 -15.46 -12.00
C ILE A 7 -11.61 -15.01 -12.81
N ARG A 8 -12.22 -13.89 -12.41
CA ARG A 8 -13.24 -13.17 -13.15
C ARG A 8 -12.68 -11.86 -13.68
N PHE A 9 -12.76 -11.63 -14.97
CA PHE A 9 -12.36 -10.39 -15.61
C PHE A 9 -13.56 -9.49 -15.91
N PRO A 10 -13.38 -8.17 -16.06
CA PRO A 10 -14.43 -7.28 -16.53
C PRO A 10 -15.09 -7.78 -17.81
N GLY A 11 -16.44 -7.82 -17.83
CA GLY A 11 -17.22 -8.38 -18.94
C GLY A 11 -17.62 -9.86 -18.78
N ASP A 12 -17.11 -10.55 -17.75
CA ASP A 12 -17.58 -11.87 -17.34
C ASP A 12 -18.80 -11.70 -16.40
N ASP A 13 -19.95 -12.21 -16.81
CA ASP A 13 -21.22 -12.05 -16.11
C ASP A 13 -21.47 -13.11 -15.02
N ARG A 14 -20.46 -13.93 -14.67
CA ARG A 14 -20.60 -14.92 -13.61
C ARG A 14 -20.95 -14.25 -12.29
N GLU A 15 -21.95 -14.79 -11.61
CA GLU A 15 -22.19 -14.45 -10.20
C GLU A 15 -21.12 -15.09 -9.33
N LEU A 16 -20.60 -14.34 -8.37
CA LEU A 16 -19.66 -14.82 -7.38
C LEU A 16 -20.40 -15.09 -6.07
N GLU A 17 -20.11 -16.22 -5.47
CA GLU A 17 -20.69 -16.60 -4.19
C GLU A 17 -20.23 -15.71 -3.05
N ALA A 18 -21.04 -15.62 -2.00
CA ALA A 18 -20.67 -14.89 -0.79
C ALA A 18 -19.54 -15.62 -0.03
N VAL A 19 -18.58 -14.85 0.46
CA VAL A 19 -17.44 -15.36 1.22
C VAL A 19 -17.38 -14.74 2.62
N ASP A 20 -16.58 -15.33 3.50
CA ASP A 20 -16.36 -14.76 4.82
C ASP A 20 -15.50 -13.49 4.74
N VAL A 21 -14.44 -13.52 3.94
CA VAL A 21 -13.48 -12.41 3.81
C VAL A 21 -13.18 -12.11 2.33
N ALA A 22 -13.40 -10.90 1.88
CA ALA A 22 -12.90 -10.39 0.61
C ALA A 22 -11.64 -9.54 0.84
N ILE A 23 -10.50 -10.02 0.40
CA ILE A 23 -9.24 -9.28 0.46
C ILE A 23 -9.16 -8.34 -0.75
N VAL A 24 -8.90 -7.06 -0.50
CA VAL A 24 -8.84 -6.02 -1.55
C VAL A 24 -7.39 -5.58 -1.74
N MET A 25 -6.88 -5.76 -2.95
CA MET A 25 -5.46 -5.56 -3.28
C MET A 25 -5.25 -4.65 -4.48
N GLU A 26 -4.26 -3.77 -4.40
CA GLU A 26 -3.81 -2.94 -5.52
C GLU A 26 -2.57 -3.56 -6.18
N SER A 27 -2.72 -4.05 -7.42
CA SER A 27 -1.63 -4.49 -8.30
C SER A 27 -0.60 -5.46 -7.67
N THR A 28 -1.00 -6.27 -6.68
CA THR A 28 -0.11 -7.14 -5.92
C THR A 28 -0.58 -8.61 -5.95
N TYR A 29 -1.04 -9.16 -4.83
CA TYR A 29 -1.45 -10.56 -4.72
C TYR A 29 -2.66 -10.88 -5.62
N PRO A 30 -2.71 -12.04 -6.31
CA PRO A 30 -1.68 -13.08 -6.35
C PRO A 30 -0.72 -12.95 -7.54
N PHE A 31 -0.76 -11.87 -8.31
CA PHE A 31 -0.10 -11.72 -9.61
C PHE A 31 1.27 -11.07 -9.53
N LEU A 32 1.72 -10.67 -8.33
CA LEU A 32 3.03 -10.07 -8.12
C LEU A 32 3.64 -10.55 -6.80
N ARG A 33 4.89 -11.01 -6.84
CA ARG A 33 5.63 -11.38 -5.63
C ARG A 33 6.12 -10.14 -4.88
N GLY A 34 5.98 -10.15 -3.56
CA GLY A 34 6.42 -9.04 -2.68
C GLY A 34 6.00 -9.26 -1.24
N GLY A 35 6.48 -8.41 -0.32
CA GLY A 35 6.24 -8.54 1.11
C GLY A 35 4.76 -8.58 1.46
N VAL A 36 3.98 -7.60 1.02
CA VAL A 36 2.52 -7.55 1.27
C VAL A 36 1.81 -8.77 0.68
N SER A 37 2.19 -9.18 -0.54
CA SER A 37 1.61 -10.37 -1.16
C SER A 37 1.90 -11.65 -0.37
N ALA A 38 3.11 -11.77 0.20
CA ALA A 38 3.48 -12.91 1.04
C ALA A 38 2.66 -12.93 2.34
N VAL A 39 2.50 -11.77 3.00
CA VAL A 39 1.67 -11.66 4.21
C VAL A 39 0.21 -12.03 3.92
N VAL A 40 -0.36 -11.58 2.81
CA VAL A 40 -1.72 -11.94 2.39
C VAL A 40 -1.84 -13.45 2.15
N HIS A 41 -0.85 -14.03 1.47
CA HIS A 41 -0.82 -15.48 1.26
C HIS A 41 -0.75 -16.26 2.58
N ASP A 42 0.07 -15.80 3.53
CA ASP A 42 0.16 -16.39 4.87
C ASP A 42 -1.16 -16.26 5.65
N ILE A 43 -1.84 -15.10 5.58
CA ILE A 43 -3.16 -14.90 6.21
C ILE A 43 -4.17 -15.93 5.69
N ILE A 44 -4.27 -16.10 4.38
CA ILE A 44 -5.21 -17.03 3.75
C ILE A 44 -4.87 -18.49 4.11
N THR A 45 -3.59 -18.84 4.04
CA THR A 45 -3.12 -20.21 4.23
C THR A 45 -3.24 -20.67 5.69
N HIS A 46 -3.00 -19.78 6.66
CA HIS A 46 -3.02 -20.11 8.08
C HIS A 46 -4.41 -19.93 8.75
N ASN A 47 -5.40 -19.45 8.01
CA ASN A 47 -6.79 -19.35 8.47
C ASN A 47 -7.74 -20.11 7.52
N PRO A 48 -7.57 -21.45 7.37
CA PRO A 48 -8.28 -22.26 6.39
C PRO A 48 -9.78 -22.42 6.69
N GLU A 49 -10.23 -22.06 7.87
CA GLU A 49 -11.65 -22.09 8.27
C GLU A 49 -12.50 -20.99 7.65
N PHE A 50 -11.88 -19.95 7.05
CA PHE A 50 -12.59 -18.91 6.32
C PHE A 50 -12.56 -19.19 4.82
N THR A 51 -13.66 -18.83 4.15
CA THR A 51 -13.71 -18.71 2.69
C THR A 51 -13.27 -17.31 2.28
N TYR A 52 -12.40 -17.23 1.26
CA TYR A 52 -11.86 -15.96 0.78
C TYR A 52 -12.28 -15.65 -0.65
N GLY A 53 -12.46 -14.37 -0.91
CA GLY A 53 -12.44 -13.79 -2.25
C GLY A 53 -11.31 -12.76 -2.35
N ILE A 54 -10.84 -12.48 -3.56
CA ILE A 54 -9.82 -11.46 -3.81
C ILE A 54 -10.38 -10.45 -4.80
N ILE A 55 -10.46 -9.19 -4.42
CA ILE A 55 -10.73 -8.09 -5.36
C ILE A 55 -9.39 -7.48 -5.74
N HIS A 56 -8.96 -7.75 -6.96
CA HIS A 56 -7.67 -7.28 -7.48
C HIS A 56 -7.85 -6.05 -8.36
N ILE A 57 -7.38 -4.91 -7.89
CA ILE A 57 -7.40 -3.65 -8.61
C ILE A 57 -6.15 -3.56 -9.48
N ALA A 58 -6.32 -3.45 -10.79
CA ALA A 58 -5.25 -3.29 -11.75
C ALA A 58 -5.45 -2.03 -12.60
N TRP A 59 -4.36 -1.51 -13.18
CA TRP A 59 -4.50 -0.34 -14.05
C TRP A 59 -5.29 -0.66 -15.32
N ASP A 60 -4.88 -1.70 -16.05
CA ASP A 60 -5.46 -2.09 -17.33
C ASP A 60 -5.33 -3.60 -17.61
N SER A 61 -5.82 -4.03 -18.77
CA SER A 61 -5.79 -5.41 -19.27
C SER A 61 -4.48 -5.80 -19.97
N GLN A 62 -3.51 -4.90 -20.12
CA GLN A 62 -2.33 -5.12 -20.97
C GLN A 62 -1.34 -6.13 -20.37
N ARG A 63 -1.30 -6.30 -19.06
CA ARG A 63 -0.42 -7.26 -18.39
C ARG A 63 -1.15 -8.57 -18.13
N PRO A 64 -0.52 -9.72 -18.45
CA PRO A 64 -1.07 -11.02 -18.08
C PRO A 64 -1.20 -11.15 -16.58
N ARG A 65 -2.22 -11.89 -16.15
CA ARG A 65 -2.50 -12.19 -14.74
C ARG A 65 -2.20 -13.66 -14.50
N GLU A 66 -0.96 -13.93 -14.12
CA GLU A 66 -0.49 -15.27 -13.75
C GLU A 66 -0.45 -15.40 -12.23
N ASP A 67 -1.05 -16.47 -11.71
CA ASP A 67 -0.97 -16.79 -10.28
C ASP A 67 0.45 -17.25 -9.93
N LEU A 68 1.16 -16.43 -9.17
CA LEU A 68 2.55 -16.66 -8.77
C LEU A 68 2.68 -17.35 -7.41
N TYR A 69 1.56 -17.56 -6.69
CA TYR A 69 1.55 -18.10 -5.33
C TYR A 69 0.92 -19.49 -5.24
N GLY A 70 0.17 -19.93 -6.26
CA GLY A 70 -0.66 -21.12 -6.13
C GLY A 70 -1.79 -20.85 -5.12
N VAL A 71 -2.72 -19.99 -5.51
CA VAL A 71 -3.82 -19.55 -4.62
C VAL A 71 -4.51 -20.73 -3.97
N PRO A 72 -4.62 -20.78 -2.61
CA PRO A 72 -5.19 -21.90 -1.86
C PRO A 72 -6.65 -22.21 -2.21
N ASP A 73 -7.10 -23.45 -1.87
CA ASP A 73 -8.45 -23.91 -2.23
C ASP A 73 -9.57 -23.15 -1.52
N ASN A 74 -9.31 -22.62 -0.33
CA ASN A 74 -10.25 -21.77 0.41
C ASN A 74 -10.46 -20.37 -0.20
N VAL A 75 -9.76 -20.03 -1.29
CA VAL A 75 -10.10 -18.87 -2.13
C VAL A 75 -11.11 -19.29 -3.17
N ALA A 76 -12.34 -18.78 -3.07
CA ALA A 76 -13.44 -19.10 -3.97
C ALA A 76 -13.29 -18.39 -5.33
N TRP A 77 -12.87 -17.14 -5.33
CA TRP A 77 -12.79 -16.32 -6.54
C TRP A 77 -11.75 -15.19 -6.45
N ILE A 78 -11.34 -14.70 -7.62
CA ILE A 78 -10.52 -13.50 -7.81
C ILE A 78 -11.24 -12.59 -8.80
N ASP A 79 -11.72 -11.43 -8.36
CA ASP A 79 -12.42 -10.44 -9.19
C ASP A 79 -11.46 -9.32 -9.60
N VAL A 80 -11.19 -9.16 -10.90
CA VAL A 80 -10.29 -8.14 -11.41
C VAL A 80 -11.06 -6.87 -11.75
N VAL A 81 -10.57 -5.74 -11.26
CA VAL A 81 -11.11 -4.39 -11.50
C VAL A 81 -10.07 -3.54 -12.20
N TYR A 82 -10.43 -2.91 -13.33
CA TYR A 82 -9.54 -1.99 -14.03
C TYR A 82 -9.83 -0.53 -13.68
N LEU A 83 -8.75 0.23 -13.42
CA LEU A 83 -8.81 1.65 -13.06
C LEU A 83 -8.80 2.59 -14.26
N SER A 84 -8.06 2.23 -15.32
CA SER A 84 -7.77 3.18 -16.39
C SER A 84 -9.03 3.69 -17.10
N LEU A 85 -9.01 4.96 -17.47
CA LEU A 85 -10.07 5.54 -18.30
C LEU A 85 -10.18 4.85 -19.66
N GLU A 86 -9.09 4.27 -20.17
CA GLU A 86 -9.09 3.54 -21.45
C GLU A 86 -10.00 2.32 -21.37
N GLU A 87 -9.93 1.55 -20.30
CA GLU A 87 -10.79 0.38 -20.06
C GLU A 87 -12.25 0.77 -19.75
N ASN A 88 -12.46 1.89 -19.07
CA ASN A 88 -13.78 2.36 -18.62
C ASN A 88 -14.38 3.44 -19.52
N HIS A 89 -13.76 3.79 -20.66
CA HIS A 89 -14.09 4.96 -21.47
C HIS A 89 -15.55 5.01 -21.90
N ASP A 90 -16.06 3.93 -22.49
CA ASP A 90 -17.42 3.93 -23.04
C ASP A 90 -18.48 4.00 -21.92
N ALA A 91 -18.24 3.30 -20.81
CA ALA A 91 -19.13 3.31 -19.65
C ALA A 91 -19.13 4.68 -18.96
N PHE A 92 -17.96 5.27 -18.72
CA PHE A 92 -17.84 6.60 -18.13
C PHE A 92 -18.40 7.69 -19.04
N SER A 93 -18.14 7.61 -20.36
CA SER A 93 -18.72 8.54 -21.34
C SER A 93 -20.24 8.47 -21.39
N ALA A 94 -20.83 7.30 -21.22
CA ALA A 94 -22.28 7.15 -21.12
C ALA A 94 -22.80 7.75 -19.79
N ALA A 95 -22.14 7.44 -18.68
CA ALA A 95 -22.55 7.90 -17.36
C ALA A 95 -22.58 9.42 -17.22
N VAL A 96 -21.56 10.13 -17.75
CA VAL A 96 -21.51 11.60 -17.67
C VAL A 96 -22.55 12.31 -18.52
N HIS A 97 -23.29 11.59 -19.35
CA HIS A 97 -24.41 12.12 -20.15
C HIS A 97 -25.78 11.71 -19.59
N ASP A 98 -25.81 10.76 -18.66
CA ASP A 98 -27.04 10.17 -18.14
C ASP A 98 -27.60 10.99 -16.98
N ARG A 99 -28.55 11.89 -17.26
CA ARG A 99 -29.25 12.72 -16.25
C ARG A 99 -30.50 12.04 -15.67
N THR A 100 -30.57 10.72 -15.72
CA THR A 100 -31.68 9.97 -15.12
C THR A 100 -31.87 10.35 -13.64
N GLY A 101 -33.11 10.62 -13.25
CA GLY A 101 -33.49 11.00 -11.90
C GLY A 101 -33.18 12.44 -11.50
N TRP A 102 -32.63 13.29 -12.39
CA TRP A 102 -32.38 14.71 -12.07
C TRP A 102 -33.67 15.50 -11.86
N GLY A 103 -34.72 15.18 -12.60
CA GLY A 103 -36.01 15.86 -12.51
C GLY A 103 -35.87 17.36 -12.75
N LYS A 104 -36.25 18.18 -11.74
CA LYS A 104 -36.14 19.66 -11.76
C LYS A 104 -34.86 20.20 -11.15
N ARG A 105 -33.90 19.33 -10.72
CA ARG A 105 -32.64 19.76 -10.11
C ARG A 105 -31.80 20.54 -11.12
N SER A 106 -31.32 21.71 -10.72
CA SER A 106 -30.38 22.48 -11.54
C SER A 106 -28.94 21.97 -11.39
N ASP A 107 -28.07 22.34 -12.33
CA ASP A 107 -26.64 22.04 -12.32
C ASP A 107 -25.99 22.59 -11.03
N GLU A 108 -26.39 23.80 -10.58
CA GLU A 108 -25.90 24.46 -9.36
C GLU A 108 -26.35 23.72 -8.10
N GLU A 109 -27.58 23.22 -8.07
CA GLU A 109 -28.08 22.45 -6.93
C GLU A 109 -27.31 21.14 -6.74
N VAL A 110 -27.12 20.38 -7.82
CA VAL A 110 -26.38 19.11 -7.79
C VAL A 110 -24.92 19.35 -7.42
N THR A 111 -24.28 20.36 -8.01
CA THR A 111 -22.91 20.75 -7.69
C THR A 111 -22.77 21.11 -6.23
N ARG A 112 -23.65 21.95 -5.67
CA ARG A 112 -23.61 22.35 -4.28
C ARG A 112 -23.76 21.16 -3.35
N ARG A 113 -24.68 20.23 -3.61
CA ARG A 113 -24.83 19.00 -2.81
C ARG A 113 -23.56 18.18 -2.81
N PHE A 114 -22.96 17.98 -3.99
CA PHE A 114 -21.72 17.20 -4.13
C PHE A 114 -20.55 17.87 -3.39
N VAL A 115 -20.31 19.15 -3.63
CA VAL A 115 -19.21 19.88 -2.98
C VAL A 115 -19.38 19.96 -1.47
N SER A 116 -20.62 20.14 -0.98
CA SER A 116 -20.92 20.14 0.45
C SER A 116 -20.65 18.77 1.08
N ALA A 117 -21.08 17.69 0.45
CA ALA A 117 -20.84 16.33 0.95
C ALA A 117 -19.35 15.97 0.92
N LEU A 118 -18.64 16.35 -0.12
CA LEU A 118 -17.20 16.15 -0.22
C LEU A 118 -16.45 16.93 0.88
N ARG A 119 -16.81 18.19 1.12
CA ARG A 119 -16.21 19.02 2.17
C ARG A 119 -16.45 18.42 3.56
N SER A 120 -17.67 17.98 3.85
CA SER A 120 -17.98 17.31 5.12
C SER A 120 -17.11 16.06 5.32
N GLY A 121 -16.96 15.24 4.27
CA GLY A 121 -16.09 14.06 4.32
C GLY A 121 -14.61 14.39 4.59
N ILE A 122 -14.10 15.44 3.95
CA ILE A 122 -12.73 15.95 4.15
C ILE A 122 -12.55 16.49 5.57
N GLU A 123 -13.55 17.12 6.15
CA GLU A 123 -13.53 17.66 7.52
C GLU A 123 -13.67 16.57 8.60
N GLY A 124 -13.79 15.29 8.19
CA GLY A 124 -13.80 14.13 9.09
C GLY A 124 -15.20 13.57 9.40
N ASP A 125 -16.24 14.07 8.71
CA ASP A 125 -17.60 13.51 8.74
C ASP A 125 -17.95 12.95 7.33
N PRO A 126 -17.59 11.69 7.03
CA PRO A 126 -17.82 11.10 5.71
C PRO A 126 -19.28 10.68 5.46
N ASP A 127 -20.18 10.73 6.46
CA ASP A 127 -21.54 10.21 6.33
C ASP A 127 -22.37 10.93 5.27
N SER A 128 -22.20 12.26 5.15
CA SER A 128 -22.85 13.03 4.10
C SER A 128 -22.41 12.63 2.69
N LEU A 129 -21.13 12.28 2.52
CA LEU A 129 -20.59 11.80 1.25
C LEU A 129 -21.11 10.39 0.93
N TRP A 130 -21.16 9.50 1.93
CA TRP A 130 -21.67 8.14 1.74
C TRP A 130 -23.17 8.12 1.45
N ARG A 131 -23.99 8.96 2.13
CA ARG A 131 -25.42 9.13 1.76
C ARG A 131 -25.59 9.61 0.33
N LEU A 132 -24.79 10.60 -0.10
CA LEU A 132 -24.82 11.06 -1.48
C LEU A 132 -24.43 9.95 -2.46
N TRP A 133 -23.41 9.16 -2.13
CA TRP A 133 -22.97 8.02 -2.93
C TRP A 133 -24.11 6.99 -3.06
N GLU A 134 -24.77 6.62 -1.97
CA GLU A 134 -25.91 5.68 -1.98
C GLU A 134 -27.07 6.16 -2.85
N GLU A 135 -27.40 7.44 -2.74
CA GLU A 135 -28.53 8.04 -3.51
C GLU A 135 -28.25 8.18 -5.01
N SER A 136 -26.97 8.35 -5.39
CA SER A 136 -26.66 8.86 -6.74
C SER A 136 -25.57 8.13 -7.51
N VAL A 137 -24.79 7.26 -6.86
CA VAL A 137 -23.70 6.52 -7.48
C VAL A 137 -23.89 5.02 -7.33
N ASN A 138 -24.20 4.52 -6.12
CA ASN A 138 -24.35 3.09 -5.85
C ASN A 138 -25.35 2.44 -6.82
N PRO A 139 -24.93 1.49 -7.67
CA PRO A 139 -25.85 0.86 -8.64
C PRO A 139 -27.03 0.15 -8.00
N VAL A 140 -26.92 -0.24 -6.72
CA VAL A 140 -27.97 -0.98 -6.00
C VAL A 140 -29.09 -0.06 -5.50
N THR A 141 -28.74 1.15 -5.02
CA THR A 141 -29.69 2.00 -4.27
C THR A 141 -30.00 3.34 -4.94
N ARG A 142 -29.18 3.78 -5.90
CA ARG A 142 -29.32 5.10 -6.51
C ARG A 142 -30.66 5.34 -7.17
N THR A 143 -31.22 6.52 -6.92
CA THR A 143 -32.45 7.01 -7.55
C THR A 143 -32.20 8.07 -8.63
N TRP A 144 -30.99 8.60 -8.69
CA TRP A 144 -30.53 9.57 -9.69
C TRP A 144 -29.04 9.39 -9.97
N ARG A 145 -28.47 10.09 -10.97
CA ARG A 145 -27.09 9.91 -11.41
C ARG A 145 -26.24 11.13 -11.07
N LEU A 146 -25.13 10.96 -10.34
CA LEU A 146 -24.20 12.04 -10.00
C LEU A 146 -23.29 12.47 -11.16
N TRP A 147 -22.82 11.51 -11.96
CA TRP A 147 -21.70 11.72 -12.89
C TRP A 147 -21.88 12.86 -13.90
N PRO A 148 -23.09 13.24 -14.38
CA PRO A 148 -23.27 14.41 -15.24
C PRO A 148 -22.78 15.72 -14.64
N VAL A 149 -22.62 15.80 -13.31
CA VAL A 149 -22.14 17.03 -12.62
C VAL A 149 -20.79 17.48 -13.13
N ILE A 150 -19.86 16.55 -13.45
CA ILE A 150 -18.50 16.88 -13.90
C ILE A 150 -18.46 17.67 -15.23
N ARG A 151 -19.54 17.63 -16.02
CA ARG A 151 -19.67 18.35 -17.29
C ARG A 151 -20.31 19.71 -17.13
N THR A 152 -20.81 20.02 -15.95
CA THR A 152 -21.54 21.26 -15.74
C THR A 152 -20.57 22.44 -15.56
N ARG A 153 -21.03 23.61 -15.98
CA ARG A 153 -20.31 24.87 -15.74
C ARG A 153 -20.20 25.13 -14.24
N ALA A 154 -21.24 24.86 -13.48
CA ALA A 154 -21.26 25.02 -12.03
C ALA A 154 -20.15 24.21 -11.33
N MET A 155 -19.89 22.97 -11.77
CA MET A 155 -18.81 22.16 -11.22
C MET A 155 -17.43 22.74 -11.53
N MET A 156 -17.23 23.26 -12.75
CA MET A 156 -15.97 23.91 -13.11
C MET A 156 -15.74 25.21 -12.32
N GLU A 157 -16.79 25.99 -12.13
CA GLU A 157 -16.73 27.22 -11.29
C GLU A 157 -16.39 26.85 -9.84
N ALA A 158 -17.03 25.82 -9.26
CA ALA A 158 -16.72 25.34 -7.92
C ALA A 158 -15.26 24.78 -7.80
N ALA A 159 -14.76 24.11 -8.84
CA ALA A 159 -13.39 23.63 -8.87
C ALA A 159 -12.38 24.78 -8.95
N ILE A 160 -12.68 25.83 -9.72
CA ILE A 160 -11.84 27.06 -9.77
C ILE A 160 -11.83 27.78 -8.42
N GLU A 161 -13.00 27.93 -7.78
CA GLU A 161 -13.12 28.55 -6.45
C GLU A 161 -12.35 27.76 -5.35
N ALA A 162 -12.23 26.45 -5.51
CA ALA A 162 -11.48 25.59 -4.58
C ALA A 162 -9.96 25.67 -4.74
N MET A 163 -9.48 26.29 -5.84
CA MET A 163 -8.05 26.46 -6.11
C MET A 163 -7.54 27.76 -5.50
N PRO A 164 -6.59 27.73 -4.57
CA PRO A 164 -5.91 28.92 -4.13
C PRO A 164 -4.97 29.41 -5.24
N ASN A 165 -4.94 30.73 -5.50
CA ASN A 165 -4.04 31.39 -6.46
C ASN A 165 -4.07 30.80 -7.89
N HIS A 166 -5.26 30.80 -8.50
CA HIS A 166 -5.54 30.19 -9.80
C HIS A 166 -4.99 30.95 -11.03
N ASP A 167 -4.25 32.04 -10.85
CA ASP A 167 -3.80 32.88 -11.96
C ASP A 167 -2.89 32.16 -12.97
N ASP A 168 -2.18 31.10 -12.54
CA ASP A 168 -1.26 30.32 -13.38
C ASP A 168 -1.81 28.96 -13.82
N THR A 169 -3.02 28.55 -13.37
CA THR A 169 -3.61 27.26 -13.73
C THR A 169 -4.64 27.46 -14.84
N THR A 170 -4.45 26.80 -15.99
CA THR A 170 -5.45 26.89 -17.05
C THR A 170 -6.71 26.11 -16.70
N VAL A 171 -7.87 26.62 -17.15
CA VAL A 171 -9.16 25.91 -17.01
C VAL A 171 -9.09 24.52 -17.67
N GLY A 172 -8.29 24.38 -18.74
CA GLY A 172 -8.07 23.08 -19.40
C GLY A 172 -7.36 22.09 -18.50
N ASP A 173 -6.29 22.50 -17.82
CA ASP A 173 -5.51 21.61 -16.92
C ASP A 173 -6.36 21.17 -15.72
N LEU A 174 -7.09 22.11 -15.13
CA LEU A 174 -8.01 21.81 -14.03
C LEU A 174 -9.13 20.84 -14.48
N PHE A 175 -9.74 21.07 -15.66
CA PHE A 175 -10.76 20.19 -16.21
C PHE A 175 -10.24 18.77 -16.40
N TRP A 176 -9.04 18.61 -16.97
CA TRP A 176 -8.48 17.28 -17.21
C TRP A 176 -8.12 16.57 -15.91
N THR A 177 -7.58 17.28 -14.90
CA THR A 177 -7.27 16.71 -13.59
C THR A 177 -8.54 16.27 -12.85
N VAL A 178 -9.55 17.13 -12.81
CA VAL A 178 -10.86 16.80 -12.21
C VAL A 178 -11.48 15.58 -12.89
N ARG A 179 -11.47 15.55 -14.23
CA ARG A 179 -11.98 14.39 -14.99
C ARG A 179 -11.23 13.10 -14.62
N ASP A 180 -9.91 13.17 -14.49
CA ASP A 180 -9.10 11.99 -14.18
C ASP A 180 -9.42 11.46 -12.78
N PHE A 181 -9.54 12.33 -11.76
CA PHE A 181 -10.02 11.92 -10.44
C PHE A 181 -11.39 11.27 -10.48
N PHE A 182 -12.34 11.86 -11.17
CA PHE A 182 -13.69 11.31 -11.28
C PHE A 182 -13.75 10.00 -12.06
N SER A 183 -12.91 9.82 -13.07
CA SER A 183 -12.88 8.55 -13.81
C SER A 183 -12.35 7.39 -12.97
N LEU A 184 -11.35 7.65 -12.10
CA LEU A 184 -10.84 6.68 -11.14
C LEU A 184 -11.91 6.34 -10.08
N ALA A 185 -12.56 7.36 -9.52
CA ALA A 185 -13.66 7.16 -8.59
C ALA A 185 -14.82 6.37 -9.24
N TYR A 186 -15.20 6.70 -10.47
CA TYR A 186 -16.23 5.98 -11.23
C TYR A 186 -15.90 4.50 -11.39
N ALA A 187 -14.68 4.18 -11.79
CA ALA A 187 -14.25 2.80 -12.04
C ALA A 187 -14.43 1.90 -10.81
N LEU A 188 -14.32 2.47 -9.60
CA LEU A 188 -14.37 1.73 -8.34
C LEU A 188 -15.74 1.80 -7.65
N THR A 189 -16.47 2.91 -7.78
CA THR A 189 -17.66 3.20 -6.96
C THR A 189 -18.98 3.01 -7.70
N ASP A 190 -19.02 3.07 -9.05
CA ASP A 190 -20.23 2.83 -9.87
C ASP A 190 -20.27 1.38 -10.38
N ARG A 191 -20.07 0.42 -9.47
CA ARG A 191 -20.19 -1.01 -9.77
C ARG A 191 -20.67 -1.78 -8.54
N VAL A 192 -21.20 -2.98 -8.76
CA VAL A 192 -21.52 -3.92 -7.68
C VAL A 192 -20.30 -4.82 -7.44
N HIS A 193 -19.80 -4.78 -6.23
CA HIS A 193 -18.72 -5.67 -5.79
C HIS A 193 -19.27 -7.03 -5.33
N PRO A 194 -18.44 -8.10 -5.31
CA PRO A 194 -18.86 -9.40 -4.80
C PRO A 194 -19.19 -9.36 -3.31
N PRO A 195 -20.15 -10.18 -2.83
CA PRO A 195 -20.59 -10.17 -1.44
C PRO A 195 -19.57 -10.85 -0.50
N ALA A 196 -19.31 -10.23 0.66
CA ALA A 196 -18.51 -10.77 1.74
C ALA A 196 -18.97 -10.22 3.10
N LYS A 197 -18.65 -10.93 4.19
CA LYS A 197 -18.92 -10.44 5.56
C LYS A 197 -17.89 -9.39 6.00
N VAL A 198 -16.62 -9.56 5.60
CA VAL A 198 -15.51 -8.65 5.91
C VAL A 198 -14.79 -8.28 4.62
N TYR A 199 -14.57 -7.00 4.38
CA TYR A 199 -13.74 -6.49 3.31
C TYR A 199 -12.43 -5.99 3.91
N HIS A 200 -11.33 -6.69 3.60
CA HIS A 200 -10.03 -6.42 4.17
C HIS A 200 -9.10 -5.77 3.14
N ALA A 201 -8.90 -4.46 3.27
CA ALA A 201 -7.94 -3.71 2.46
C ALA A 201 -6.55 -3.69 3.10
N HIS A 202 -5.51 -3.71 2.28
CA HIS A 202 -4.11 -3.72 2.73
C HIS A 202 -3.37 -2.41 2.44
N THR A 203 -4.09 -1.35 2.09
CA THR A 203 -3.57 0.02 1.91
C THR A 203 -4.70 1.04 2.03
N THR A 204 -4.39 2.25 2.52
CA THR A 204 -5.34 3.40 2.50
C THR A 204 -5.31 4.10 1.13
N GLY A 205 -5.59 3.34 0.07
CA GLY A 205 -5.65 3.82 -1.30
C GLY A 205 -6.96 3.44 -1.97
N TYR A 206 -6.88 3.05 -3.21
CA TYR A 206 -8.03 2.55 -3.97
C TYR A 206 -8.59 1.24 -3.39
N ALA A 207 -7.74 0.42 -2.76
CA ALA A 207 -8.21 -0.78 -2.05
C ALA A 207 -9.17 -0.43 -0.91
N SER A 208 -8.86 0.58 -0.12
CA SER A 208 -9.74 1.06 0.94
C SER A 208 -11.03 1.67 0.40
N LEU A 209 -10.98 2.39 -0.74
CA LEU A 209 -12.19 2.90 -1.38
C LEU A 209 -13.13 1.76 -1.82
N VAL A 210 -12.58 0.72 -2.44
CA VAL A 210 -13.35 -0.48 -2.82
C VAL A 210 -13.91 -1.19 -1.59
N ALA A 211 -13.11 -1.38 -0.53
CA ALA A 211 -13.56 -2.02 0.69
C ALA A 211 -14.70 -1.24 1.37
N ALA A 212 -14.59 0.10 1.46
CA ALA A 212 -15.63 0.95 2.03
C ALA A 212 -16.95 0.89 1.23
N VAL A 213 -16.85 0.93 -0.11
CA VAL A 213 -18.01 0.81 -1.01
C VAL A 213 -18.66 -0.57 -0.90
N ALA A 214 -17.85 -1.64 -0.98
CA ALA A 214 -18.33 -3.00 -0.96
C ALA A 214 -18.96 -3.37 0.41
N ALA A 215 -18.34 -2.94 1.50
CA ALA A 215 -18.89 -3.13 2.84
C ALA A 215 -20.28 -2.49 2.99
N ARG A 216 -20.47 -1.27 2.43
CA ARG A 216 -21.77 -0.59 2.44
C ARG A 216 -22.81 -1.27 1.53
N GLN A 217 -22.39 -1.85 0.40
CA GLN A 217 -23.31 -2.56 -0.50
C GLN A 217 -23.88 -3.85 0.10
N HIS A 218 -23.15 -4.49 1.01
CA HIS A 218 -23.46 -5.82 1.51
C HIS A 218 -23.59 -5.91 3.03
N ASP A 219 -23.69 -4.77 3.73
CA ASP A 219 -23.72 -4.70 5.20
C ASP A 219 -22.56 -5.47 5.86
N GLY A 220 -21.41 -5.54 5.17
CA GLY A 220 -20.19 -6.13 5.63
C GLY A 220 -19.35 -5.17 6.47
N ALA A 221 -18.33 -5.67 7.16
CA ALA A 221 -17.37 -4.85 7.88
C ALA A 221 -16.18 -4.44 7.00
N PHE A 222 -15.61 -3.25 7.25
CA PHE A 222 -14.39 -2.79 6.59
C PHE A 222 -13.20 -2.83 7.56
N LEU A 223 -12.29 -3.78 7.31
CA LEU A 223 -10.98 -3.91 7.97
C LEU A 223 -9.89 -3.32 7.08
N LEU A 224 -9.00 -2.52 7.67
CA LEU A 224 -7.81 -1.99 7.02
C LEU A 224 -6.56 -2.51 7.73
N THR A 225 -5.58 -3.02 6.99
CA THR A 225 -4.20 -3.24 7.46
C THR A 225 -3.26 -2.29 6.73
N GLU A 226 -2.57 -1.43 7.48
CA GLU A 226 -1.49 -0.60 6.96
C GLU A 226 -0.15 -1.30 7.14
N HIS A 227 0.45 -1.77 6.04
CA HIS A 227 1.79 -2.38 6.05
C HIS A 227 2.92 -1.34 6.16
N ASN A 228 2.65 -0.15 5.71
CA ASN A 228 3.30 1.11 5.96
C ASN A 228 2.23 2.20 5.78
N LEU A 229 2.46 3.43 6.17
CA LEU A 229 1.46 4.48 6.01
C LEU A 229 1.38 4.93 4.55
N TYR A 230 0.43 4.34 3.80
CA TYR A 230 0.32 4.51 2.35
C TYR A 230 0.18 5.97 1.94
N VAL A 231 -0.68 6.74 2.62
CA VAL A 231 -0.87 8.17 2.34
C VAL A 231 0.41 8.94 2.63
N ARG A 232 1.06 8.70 3.79
CA ARG A 232 2.33 9.33 4.15
C ARG A 232 3.41 9.10 3.09
N ASP A 233 3.60 7.87 2.69
CA ASP A 233 4.66 7.49 1.76
C ASP A 233 4.41 8.04 0.36
N THR A 234 3.15 8.05 -0.07
CA THR A 234 2.75 8.64 -1.34
C THR A 234 2.97 10.15 -1.35
N VAL A 235 2.57 10.84 -0.29
CA VAL A 235 2.76 12.29 -0.14
C VAL A 235 4.23 12.63 -0.08
N ASN A 236 5.05 11.93 0.71
CA ASN A 236 6.51 12.15 0.74
C ASN A 236 7.15 11.96 -0.65
N THR A 237 6.68 10.98 -1.41
CA THR A 237 7.12 10.77 -2.80
C THR A 237 6.78 11.96 -3.70
N LEU A 238 5.55 12.47 -3.62
CA LEU A 238 5.11 13.64 -4.41
C LEU A 238 5.83 14.93 -4.00
N LEU A 239 6.13 15.08 -2.71
CA LEU A 239 6.93 16.19 -2.19
C LEU A 239 8.44 16.08 -2.52
N GLY A 240 8.87 14.97 -3.13
CA GLY A 240 10.27 14.72 -3.48
C GLY A 240 11.16 14.52 -2.25
N ARG A 241 10.59 14.07 -1.14
CA ARG A 241 11.34 13.78 0.08
C ARG A 241 11.98 12.40 -0.02
N THR A 242 13.22 12.28 0.40
CA THR A 242 13.96 11.00 0.44
C THR A 242 13.67 10.21 1.71
N MET A 243 13.19 10.86 2.76
CA MET A 243 12.88 10.25 4.05
C MET A 243 11.37 10.19 4.27
N SER A 244 10.90 9.21 5.02
CA SER A 244 9.53 9.14 5.53
C SER A 244 9.33 10.13 6.67
N LEU A 245 9.00 11.36 6.31
CA LEU A 245 8.67 12.39 7.28
C LEU A 245 7.17 12.34 7.63
N PRO A 246 6.78 12.72 8.85
CA PRO A 246 5.38 12.89 9.18
C PRO A 246 4.66 13.79 8.19
N VAL A 247 3.43 13.43 7.85
CA VAL A 247 2.55 14.14 6.93
C VAL A 247 1.31 14.57 7.68
N THR A 248 0.92 15.84 7.51
CA THR A 248 -0.31 16.40 8.03
C THR A 248 -1.29 16.72 6.91
N ARG A 249 -2.49 17.15 7.26
CA ARG A 249 -3.50 17.58 6.29
C ARG A 249 -3.05 18.80 5.47
N GLU A 250 -2.13 19.60 5.98
CA GLU A 250 -1.60 20.81 5.37
C GLU A 250 -0.34 20.58 4.54
N SER A 251 0.23 19.38 4.52
CA SER A 251 1.50 19.08 3.83
C SER A 251 1.46 19.37 2.33
N HIS A 252 0.27 19.37 1.70
CA HIS A 252 0.11 19.77 0.31
C HIS A 252 0.49 21.26 0.06
N LEU A 253 0.45 22.11 1.11
CA LEU A 253 0.81 23.54 1.00
C LEU A 253 2.32 23.78 0.83
N GLU A 254 3.14 22.74 0.96
CA GLU A 254 4.57 22.81 0.66
C GLU A 254 4.86 22.88 -0.85
N LEU A 255 3.87 22.55 -1.67
CA LEU A 255 3.98 22.60 -3.13
C LEU A 255 3.38 23.89 -3.69
N PRO A 256 3.90 24.36 -4.84
CA PRO A 256 3.24 25.44 -5.57
C PRO A 256 1.82 25.02 -5.97
N THR A 257 0.85 25.88 -5.66
CA THR A 257 -0.60 25.60 -5.82
C THR A 257 -1.04 25.40 -7.27
N ASN A 258 -0.22 25.87 -8.22
CA ASN A 258 -0.46 25.74 -9.67
C ASN A 258 0.16 24.48 -10.29
N THR A 259 0.59 23.51 -9.48
CA THR A 259 1.20 22.27 -9.97
C THR A 259 0.24 21.08 -9.82
N PRO A 260 0.26 20.10 -10.74
CA PRO A 260 -0.45 18.85 -10.56
C PRO A 260 -0.01 18.07 -9.33
N ASP A 261 1.24 18.16 -8.91
CA ASP A 261 1.73 17.51 -7.70
C ASP A 261 1.00 18.02 -6.44
N TYR A 262 0.64 19.33 -6.41
CA TYR A 262 -0.23 19.90 -5.38
C TYR A 262 -1.60 19.20 -5.33
N LEU A 263 -2.25 19.06 -6.50
CA LEU A 263 -3.57 18.43 -6.59
C LEU A 263 -3.53 16.95 -6.24
N TRP A 264 -2.51 16.22 -6.70
CA TRP A 264 -2.34 14.82 -6.37
C TRP A 264 -1.98 14.60 -4.91
N THR A 265 -1.13 15.45 -4.32
CA THR A 265 -0.80 15.40 -2.89
C THR A 265 -2.05 15.62 -2.06
N ARG A 266 -2.83 16.64 -2.40
CA ARG A 266 -4.10 16.93 -1.75
C ARG A 266 -5.09 15.77 -1.92
N TRP A 267 -5.19 15.19 -3.10
CA TRP A 267 -6.06 14.03 -3.37
C TRP A 267 -5.79 12.88 -2.38
N TRP A 268 -4.52 12.52 -2.16
CA TRP A 268 -4.17 11.43 -1.26
C TRP A 268 -4.43 11.76 0.20
N ILE A 269 -4.15 12.98 0.63
CA ILE A 269 -4.45 13.46 1.98
C ILE A 269 -5.96 13.40 2.24
N GLU A 270 -6.78 13.89 1.30
CA GLU A 270 -8.24 13.91 1.43
C GLU A 270 -8.85 12.50 1.35
N MET A 271 -8.26 11.61 0.56
CA MET A 271 -8.62 10.19 0.53
C MET A 271 -8.41 9.56 1.92
N GLY A 272 -7.29 9.82 2.58
CA GLY A 272 -7.06 9.39 3.95
C GLY A 272 -8.13 9.91 4.91
N ALA A 273 -8.42 11.19 4.86
CA ALA A 273 -9.43 11.84 5.71
C ALA A 273 -10.85 11.26 5.57
N ILE A 274 -11.19 10.73 4.40
CA ILE A 274 -12.50 10.09 4.13
C ILE A 274 -12.47 8.61 4.52
N LEU A 275 -11.38 7.90 4.19
CA LEU A 275 -11.34 6.44 4.28
C LEU A 275 -11.02 5.93 5.68
N TYR A 276 -10.10 6.56 6.41
CA TYR A 276 -9.80 6.15 7.80
C TYR A 276 -11.05 6.18 8.72
N PRO A 277 -11.85 7.26 8.76
CA PRO A 277 -13.09 7.25 9.57
C PRO A 277 -14.12 6.21 9.11
N SER A 278 -14.07 5.80 7.83
CA SER A 278 -15.00 4.83 7.25
C SER A 278 -14.69 3.38 7.62
N THR A 279 -13.57 3.10 8.30
CA THR A 279 -13.19 1.75 8.75
C THR A 279 -13.97 1.32 9.98
N ASP A 280 -14.21 0.02 10.13
CA ASP A 280 -14.70 -0.58 11.37
C ASP A 280 -13.55 -0.98 12.30
N HIS A 281 -12.38 -1.31 11.73
CA HIS A 281 -11.17 -1.65 12.48
C HIS A 281 -9.91 -1.41 11.64
N ILE A 282 -8.80 -1.01 12.29
CA ILE A 282 -7.52 -0.79 11.62
C ILE A 282 -6.41 -1.53 12.36
N THR A 283 -5.55 -2.21 11.61
CA THR A 283 -4.33 -2.80 12.13
C THR A 283 -3.11 -2.11 11.54
N TYR A 284 -2.12 -1.85 12.39
CA TYR A 284 -0.83 -1.27 12.03
C TYR A 284 0.29 -2.21 12.46
N LEU A 285 1.43 -2.16 11.79
CA LEU A 285 2.55 -3.04 12.11
C LEU A 285 3.36 -2.60 13.34
N TYR A 286 3.27 -1.31 13.72
CA TYR A 286 4.02 -0.70 14.82
C TYR A 286 3.25 0.47 15.46
N PRO A 287 3.52 0.81 16.74
CA PRO A 287 2.71 1.77 17.50
C PRO A 287 2.71 3.20 16.95
N THR A 288 3.88 3.72 16.53
CA THR A 288 3.98 5.10 16.04
C THR A 288 3.17 5.34 14.75
N ALA A 289 2.87 4.28 13.99
CA ALA A 289 1.99 4.38 12.83
C ALA A 289 0.56 4.80 13.20
N ILE A 290 0.07 4.43 14.38
CA ILE A 290 -1.25 4.85 14.87
C ILE A 290 -1.27 6.38 15.07
N GLU A 291 -0.22 6.93 15.68
CA GLU A 291 -0.12 8.37 15.95
C GLU A 291 -0.01 9.18 14.65
N GLU A 292 0.83 8.72 13.72
CA GLU A 292 0.98 9.36 12.41
C GLU A 292 -0.30 9.27 11.57
N ALA A 293 -0.99 8.14 11.58
CA ALA A 293 -2.26 7.98 10.88
C ALA A 293 -3.37 8.87 11.47
N ALA A 294 -3.35 9.11 12.78
CA ALA A 294 -4.31 9.99 13.45
C ALA A 294 -4.27 11.42 12.89
N ALA A 295 -3.08 11.91 12.51
CA ALA A 295 -2.92 13.22 11.85
C ALA A 295 -3.62 13.28 10.48
N LEU A 296 -3.87 12.14 9.85
CA LEU A 296 -4.52 11.99 8.54
C LEU A 296 -5.99 11.53 8.63
N GLY A 297 -6.54 11.37 9.85
CA GLY A 297 -7.93 10.97 10.08
C GLY A 297 -8.10 9.56 10.66
N GLY A 298 -7.02 8.85 10.96
CA GLY A 298 -7.06 7.56 11.65
C GLY A 298 -7.65 7.68 13.07
N ASP A 299 -8.47 6.73 13.47
CA ASP A 299 -9.08 6.68 14.80
C ASP A 299 -8.31 5.70 15.70
N PRO A 300 -7.55 6.19 16.70
CA PRO A 300 -6.82 5.32 17.63
C PRO A 300 -7.71 4.33 18.39
N THR A 301 -9.00 4.65 18.60
CA THR A 301 -9.92 3.77 19.33
C THR A 301 -10.36 2.55 18.53
N LYS A 302 -10.24 2.61 17.21
CA LYS A 302 -10.48 1.49 16.27
C LYS A 302 -9.21 0.78 15.86
N SER A 303 -8.06 1.17 16.41
CA SER A 303 -6.74 0.78 15.96
C SER A 303 -6.05 -0.18 16.92
N GLU A 304 -5.32 -1.15 16.38
CA GLU A 304 -4.41 -1.98 17.15
C GLU A 304 -3.10 -2.25 16.40
N VAL A 305 -2.04 -2.58 17.14
CA VAL A 305 -0.78 -3.05 16.55
C VAL A 305 -0.87 -4.55 16.31
N LEU A 306 -0.75 -4.96 15.06
CA LEU A 306 -0.70 -6.36 14.64
C LEU A 306 0.51 -6.55 13.72
N PRO A 307 1.66 -7.02 14.25
CA PRO A 307 2.89 -7.14 13.48
C PRO A 307 2.82 -8.27 12.45
N ASN A 308 3.79 -8.31 11.54
CA ASN A 308 3.99 -9.46 10.66
C ASN A 308 4.40 -10.70 11.48
N GLY A 309 3.93 -11.86 11.03
CA GLY A 309 4.30 -13.13 11.61
C GLY A 309 5.50 -13.78 10.90
N MET A 310 6.26 -14.60 11.63
CA MET A 310 7.37 -15.37 11.09
C MET A 310 7.25 -16.85 11.47
N ARG A 311 7.55 -17.73 10.51
CA ARG A 311 7.60 -19.18 10.76
C ARG A 311 8.95 -19.56 11.34
N TRP A 312 8.93 -19.96 12.61
CA TRP A 312 10.12 -20.35 13.35
C TRP A 312 10.82 -21.57 12.75
N GLU A 313 10.03 -22.54 12.28
CA GLU A 313 10.49 -23.82 11.78
C GLU A 313 11.32 -23.70 10.50
N ASP A 314 11.00 -22.72 9.65
CA ASP A 314 11.67 -22.47 8.38
C ASP A 314 13.18 -22.15 8.54
N PHE A 315 13.61 -21.80 9.74
CA PHE A 315 15.00 -21.42 10.07
C PHE A 315 15.70 -22.39 11.02
N ALA A 316 15.13 -23.57 11.28
CA ALA A 316 15.69 -24.53 12.24
C ALA A 316 17.09 -25.03 11.84
N GLU A 317 17.28 -25.38 10.57
CA GLU A 317 18.58 -25.79 10.04
C GLU A 317 19.61 -24.66 10.12
N GLY A 318 19.22 -23.44 9.72
CA GLY A 318 20.07 -22.26 9.81
C GLY A 318 20.54 -21.97 11.24
N ARG A 319 19.67 -22.11 12.24
CA ARG A 319 20.06 -21.95 13.65
C ARG A 319 21.05 -23.01 14.09
N ALA A 320 20.86 -24.28 13.70
CA ALA A 320 21.80 -25.35 14.07
C ALA A 320 23.19 -25.12 13.50
N ILE A 321 23.30 -24.69 12.24
CA ILE A 321 24.59 -24.36 11.61
C ILE A 321 25.28 -23.20 12.33
N ARG A 322 24.51 -22.22 12.81
CA ARG A 322 25.08 -21.06 13.52
C ARG A 322 25.63 -21.37 14.92
N GLU A 323 25.31 -22.50 15.52
CA GLU A 323 25.91 -22.90 16.81
C GLU A 323 27.43 -22.99 16.73
N GLU A 324 28.01 -23.45 15.61
CA GLU A 324 29.46 -23.49 15.39
C GLU A 324 30.06 -22.08 15.31
N ALA A 325 29.42 -21.19 14.52
CA ALA A 325 29.86 -19.80 14.40
C ALA A 325 29.81 -19.06 15.75
N LEU A 326 28.79 -19.32 16.57
CA LEU A 326 28.72 -18.78 17.93
C LEU A 326 29.85 -19.26 18.82
N ALA A 327 30.26 -20.53 18.71
CA ALA A 327 31.39 -21.07 19.44
C ALA A 327 32.73 -20.38 19.03
N GLU A 328 32.95 -20.15 17.74
CA GLU A 328 34.10 -19.39 17.24
C GLU A 328 34.12 -17.94 17.74
N ILE A 329 32.96 -17.27 17.70
CA ILE A 329 32.84 -15.89 18.20
C ILE A 329 33.12 -15.82 19.71
N ALA A 330 32.52 -16.72 20.47
CA ALA A 330 32.73 -16.80 21.92
C ALA A 330 34.19 -17.11 22.30
N ALA A 331 34.88 -17.88 21.47
CA ALA A 331 36.32 -18.19 21.66
C ALA A 331 37.24 -17.06 21.15
N GLY A 332 36.71 -16.03 20.48
CA GLY A 332 37.49 -14.92 19.90
C GLY A 332 38.40 -15.36 18.73
N VAL A 333 38.05 -16.45 18.05
CA VAL A 333 38.87 -17.00 16.93
C VAL A 333 38.30 -16.68 15.56
N ARG A 334 37.14 -15.98 15.48
CA ARG A 334 36.53 -15.54 14.22
C ARG A 334 37.46 -14.60 13.48
N LYS A 335 37.81 -14.92 12.22
CA LYS A 335 38.81 -14.17 11.45
C LYS A 335 38.19 -13.26 10.39
N GLN A 336 36.97 -13.56 9.96
CA GLN A 336 36.26 -12.80 8.94
C GLN A 336 34.77 -12.73 9.28
N TRP A 337 34.25 -11.55 9.19
CA TRP A 337 32.83 -11.26 9.47
C TRP A 337 32.09 -10.96 8.18
N ARG A 338 30.91 -11.54 8.04
CA ARG A 338 30.06 -11.30 6.89
C ARG A 338 28.70 -10.76 7.33
N PHE A 339 28.33 -9.63 6.79
CA PHE A 339 27.01 -9.03 7.02
C PHE A 339 26.17 -9.07 5.74
N ALA A 340 24.86 -9.29 5.89
CA ALA A 340 23.92 -9.17 4.80
C ALA A 340 23.28 -7.78 4.83
N CYS A 341 23.18 -7.13 3.67
CA CYS A 341 22.24 -6.05 3.42
C CYS A 341 21.15 -6.58 2.48
N ILE A 342 19.95 -6.86 2.99
CA ILE A 342 18.90 -7.49 2.22
C ILE A 342 17.91 -6.42 1.76
N ALA A 343 18.11 -5.89 0.58
CA ALA A 343 17.31 -4.81 0.03
C ALA A 343 17.42 -4.72 -1.50
N ARG A 344 16.39 -4.18 -2.15
CA ARG A 344 16.49 -3.74 -3.54
C ARG A 344 17.55 -2.64 -3.65
N VAL A 345 18.32 -2.64 -4.75
CA VAL A 345 19.32 -1.57 -4.99
C VAL A 345 18.59 -0.33 -5.55
N VAL A 346 18.09 0.50 -4.65
CA VAL A 346 17.37 1.75 -4.95
C VAL A 346 17.67 2.81 -3.85
N PRO A 347 17.62 4.12 -4.16
CA PRO A 347 18.05 5.19 -3.24
C PRO A 347 17.42 5.14 -1.85
N ILE A 348 16.12 4.81 -1.75
CA ILE A 348 15.40 4.77 -0.46
C ILE A 348 15.94 3.70 0.50
N LYS A 349 16.72 2.74 -0.01
CA LYS A 349 17.36 1.70 0.80
C LYS A 349 18.76 2.09 1.30
N GLY A 350 19.22 3.30 0.98
CA GLY A 350 20.44 3.87 1.56
C GLY A 350 21.72 3.14 1.15
N ILE A 351 21.80 2.62 -0.08
CA ILE A 351 22.99 1.83 -0.50
C ILE A 351 24.23 2.72 -0.55
N HIS A 352 24.13 3.98 -0.97
CA HIS A 352 25.25 4.94 -0.93
C HIS A 352 25.73 5.18 0.52
N GLU A 353 24.80 5.30 1.47
CA GLU A 353 25.09 5.46 2.91
C GLU A 353 25.78 4.21 3.48
N LEU A 354 25.34 3.02 3.05
CA LEU A 354 25.98 1.77 3.39
C LEU A 354 27.43 1.74 2.87
N LEU A 355 27.67 2.07 1.60
CA LEU A 355 29.01 2.12 1.01
C LEU A 355 29.92 3.13 1.73
N SER A 356 29.39 4.29 2.09
CA SER A 356 30.14 5.28 2.89
C SER A 356 30.50 4.72 4.27
N SER A 357 29.62 3.96 4.90
CA SER A 357 29.85 3.31 6.19
C SER A 357 30.93 2.22 6.09
N ILE A 358 30.92 1.42 5.01
CA ILE A 358 31.97 0.43 4.75
C ILE A 358 33.33 1.12 4.62
N SER A 359 33.41 2.22 3.85
CA SER A 359 34.64 3.00 3.74
C SER A 359 35.13 3.52 5.08
N THR A 360 34.22 3.90 5.99
CA THR A 360 34.58 4.34 7.35
C THR A 360 35.10 3.17 8.18
N LEU A 361 34.50 1.97 8.08
CA LEU A 361 34.97 0.75 8.76
C LEU A 361 36.39 0.37 8.34
N VAL A 362 36.63 0.28 7.03
CA VAL A 362 37.92 -0.09 6.47
C VAL A 362 39.01 0.91 6.91
N ARG A 363 38.72 2.21 6.84
CA ARG A 363 39.64 3.25 7.35
C ARG A 363 39.86 3.18 8.84
N GLY A 364 38.89 2.65 9.58
CA GLY A 364 38.97 2.37 11.02
C GLY A 364 39.78 1.12 11.40
N GLY A 365 40.24 0.34 10.40
CA GLY A 365 41.05 -0.87 10.61
C GLY A 365 40.24 -2.18 10.59
N HIS A 366 38.93 -2.14 10.28
CA HIS A 366 38.06 -3.33 10.17
C HIS A 366 38.10 -3.90 8.75
N GLU A 367 39.27 -4.36 8.29
CA GLU A 367 39.47 -5.00 6.97
C GLU A 367 38.98 -6.45 6.93
N ASP A 368 38.54 -6.99 8.05
CA ASP A 368 38.00 -8.35 8.22
C ASP A 368 36.49 -8.43 8.03
N ILE A 369 35.83 -7.31 7.69
CA ILE A 369 34.37 -7.22 7.47
C ILE A 369 34.05 -7.17 5.97
N ILE A 370 33.16 -8.07 5.52
CA ILE A 370 32.58 -8.07 4.17
C ILE A 370 31.07 -7.89 4.30
N ILE A 371 30.47 -7.08 3.42
CA ILE A 371 29.03 -6.86 3.36
C ILE A 371 28.50 -7.30 1.98
N ASP A 372 27.57 -8.25 1.99
CA ASP A 372 26.89 -8.71 0.79
C ASP A 372 25.53 -8.01 0.64
N VAL A 373 25.31 -7.33 -0.47
CA VAL A 373 24.04 -6.70 -0.85
C VAL A 373 23.20 -7.70 -1.63
N LEU A 374 22.13 -8.18 -1.00
CA LEU A 374 21.24 -9.22 -1.52
C LEU A 374 19.91 -8.60 -1.96
N GLY A 375 19.64 -8.58 -3.24
CA GLY A 375 18.39 -8.07 -3.79
C GLY A 375 18.50 -7.64 -5.24
N PRO A 376 17.35 -7.41 -5.89
CA PRO A 376 17.32 -7.07 -7.32
C PRO A 376 18.00 -5.72 -7.61
N THR A 377 18.79 -5.70 -8.67
CA THR A 377 19.54 -4.54 -9.19
C THR A 377 18.85 -3.90 -10.40
N ASN A 378 17.85 -4.58 -10.98
CA ASN A 378 17.18 -4.20 -12.22
C ASN A 378 15.99 -3.24 -12.05
N HIS A 379 15.69 -2.82 -10.83
CA HIS A 379 14.62 -1.84 -10.58
C HIS A 379 15.03 -0.42 -10.99
N LEU A 380 16.29 -0.07 -10.79
CA LEU A 380 16.88 1.21 -11.17
C LEU A 380 18.34 0.97 -11.60
N PRO A 381 18.55 0.49 -12.83
CA PRO A 381 19.89 0.09 -13.30
C PRO A 381 20.92 1.22 -13.22
N GLU A 382 20.51 2.47 -13.48
CA GLU A 382 21.40 3.62 -13.41
C GLU A 382 21.95 3.83 -12.00
N TYR A 383 21.09 3.69 -10.98
CA TYR A 383 21.51 3.80 -9.57
C TYR A 383 22.43 2.63 -9.16
N TYR A 384 22.19 1.44 -9.70
CA TYR A 384 23.09 0.31 -9.45
C TYR A 384 24.50 0.59 -10.00
N GLU A 385 24.61 1.10 -11.22
CA GLU A 385 25.91 1.50 -11.80
C GLU A 385 26.57 2.63 -10.98
N GLU A 386 25.79 3.62 -10.53
CA GLU A 386 26.27 4.67 -9.61
C GLU A 386 26.84 4.07 -8.31
N CYS A 387 26.21 3.03 -7.75
CA CYS A 387 26.71 2.34 -6.54
C CYS A 387 28.03 1.62 -6.79
N LEU A 388 28.19 0.98 -7.96
CA LEU A 388 29.45 0.32 -8.34
C LEU A 388 30.57 1.34 -8.54
N ASP A 389 30.28 2.47 -9.21
CA ASP A 389 31.23 3.56 -9.40
C ASP A 389 31.65 4.14 -8.06
N TYR A 390 30.68 4.38 -7.17
CA TYR A 390 30.95 4.94 -5.85
C TYR A 390 31.78 3.99 -4.97
N ALA A 391 31.55 2.66 -5.02
CA ALA A 391 32.40 1.69 -4.33
C ALA A 391 33.85 1.74 -4.83
N ARG A 392 34.08 1.90 -6.14
CA ARG A 392 35.42 2.09 -6.74
C ARG A 392 36.08 3.41 -6.32
N GLU A 393 35.32 4.52 -6.31
CA GLU A 393 35.82 5.82 -5.83
C GLU A 393 36.26 5.77 -4.37
N LEU A 394 35.55 5.01 -3.53
CA LEU A 394 35.88 4.81 -2.12
C LEU A 394 37.00 3.77 -1.88
N GLY A 395 37.36 2.98 -2.90
CA GLY A 395 38.36 1.89 -2.80
C GLY A 395 37.93 0.76 -1.89
N ILE A 396 36.65 0.37 -1.96
CA ILE A 396 36.03 -0.64 -1.07
C ILE A 396 35.49 -1.86 -1.83
N GLU A 397 35.86 -2.05 -3.07
CA GLU A 397 35.32 -3.12 -3.94
C GLU A 397 35.56 -4.53 -3.35
N ASP A 398 36.63 -4.72 -2.60
CA ASP A 398 36.97 -5.99 -1.95
C ASP A 398 36.12 -6.25 -0.68
N TYR A 399 35.36 -5.27 -0.20
CA TYR A 399 34.59 -5.32 1.06
C TYR A 399 33.08 -5.34 0.85
N VAL A 400 32.62 -5.20 -0.38
CA VAL A 400 31.18 -5.22 -0.73
C VAL A 400 30.92 -6.08 -1.96
N ASN A 401 29.93 -6.97 -1.90
CA ASN A 401 29.49 -7.77 -3.02
C ASN A 401 28.02 -7.49 -3.34
N PHE A 402 27.68 -7.34 -4.61
CA PHE A 402 26.30 -7.25 -5.07
C PHE A 402 25.87 -8.60 -5.65
N GLU A 403 25.16 -9.40 -4.87
CA GLU A 403 24.80 -10.78 -5.20
C GLU A 403 23.52 -10.90 -6.05
N GLY A 404 22.81 -9.79 -6.27
CA GLY A 404 21.52 -9.82 -6.95
C GLY A 404 20.43 -10.53 -6.16
N THR A 405 19.43 -11.06 -6.87
CA THR A 405 18.30 -11.75 -6.24
C THR A 405 18.67 -13.16 -5.83
N VAL A 406 18.61 -13.46 -4.54
CA VAL A 406 18.94 -14.76 -3.95
C VAL A 406 17.79 -15.29 -3.09
N ASN A 407 17.78 -16.59 -2.79
CA ASN A 407 16.93 -17.14 -1.74
C ASN A 407 17.55 -16.81 -0.37
N VAL A 408 17.00 -15.79 0.26
CA VAL A 408 17.49 -15.25 1.54
C VAL A 408 17.50 -16.33 2.62
N ARG A 409 16.47 -17.17 2.71
CA ARG A 409 16.34 -18.21 3.74
C ARG A 409 17.48 -19.24 3.70
N GLU A 410 17.95 -19.56 2.51
CA GLU A 410 19.08 -20.49 2.30
C GLU A 410 20.44 -19.87 2.59
N ARG A 411 20.52 -18.54 2.74
CA ARG A 411 21.77 -17.80 2.89
C ARG A 411 21.98 -17.19 4.28
N LEU A 412 20.89 -16.88 5.01
CA LEU A 412 20.97 -16.12 6.27
C LEU A 412 21.93 -16.74 7.31
N HIS A 413 22.00 -18.06 7.41
CA HIS A 413 22.87 -18.74 8.35
C HIS A 413 24.37 -18.54 8.08
N THR A 414 24.75 -18.07 6.89
CA THR A 414 26.15 -17.80 6.54
C THR A 414 26.62 -16.40 6.96
N TYR A 415 25.72 -15.56 7.45
CA TYR A 415 26.01 -14.18 7.86
C TYR A 415 26.12 -14.06 9.38
N ASP A 416 26.86 -13.04 9.81
CA ASP A 416 27.07 -12.71 11.22
C ASP A 416 26.17 -11.58 11.72
N GLY A 417 25.51 -10.87 10.84
CA GLY A 417 24.54 -9.83 11.15
C GLY A 417 23.79 -9.33 9.94
N LEU A 418 22.70 -8.58 10.19
CA LEU A 418 21.97 -7.84 9.17
C LEU A 418 22.29 -6.37 9.28
N VAL A 419 22.51 -5.70 8.15
CA VAL A 419 22.66 -4.23 8.08
C VAL A 419 21.60 -3.64 7.15
N LEU A 420 20.86 -2.62 7.61
CA LEU A 420 19.88 -1.88 6.82
C LEU A 420 20.10 -0.38 6.98
N ALA A 421 20.47 0.31 5.89
CA ALA A 421 20.68 1.76 5.86
C ALA A 421 19.47 2.56 5.35
N SER A 422 18.28 1.96 5.38
CA SER A 422 17.06 2.46 4.74
C SER A 422 16.60 3.82 5.27
N PHE A 423 16.02 4.63 4.40
CA PHE A 423 15.34 5.89 4.75
C PHE A 423 13.86 5.71 5.05
N ASN A 424 13.28 4.58 4.65
CA ASN A 424 11.89 4.23 4.91
C ASN A 424 11.71 2.72 5.00
N GLU A 425 11.08 2.29 6.10
CA GLU A 425 10.60 0.92 6.30
C GLU A 425 9.24 0.98 7.02
N GLY A 426 8.40 -0.04 6.77
CA GLY A 426 7.27 -0.31 7.66
C GLY A 426 7.75 -1.22 8.78
N GLN A 427 7.54 -2.53 8.58
CA GLN A 427 8.13 -3.58 9.39
C GLN A 427 8.84 -4.56 8.44
N PRO A 428 10.16 -4.44 8.26
CA PRO A 428 10.86 -5.23 7.26
C PRO A 428 10.91 -6.72 7.64
N ILE A 429 10.38 -7.56 6.77
CA ILE A 429 10.32 -9.02 6.96
C ILE A 429 11.72 -9.61 7.13
N VAL A 430 12.70 -9.07 6.41
CA VAL A 430 14.09 -9.52 6.48
C VAL A 430 14.70 -9.37 7.88
N VAL A 431 14.22 -8.43 8.69
CA VAL A 431 14.62 -8.32 10.11
C VAL A 431 14.05 -9.49 10.90
N LEU A 432 12.78 -9.85 10.71
CA LEU A 432 12.17 -11.01 11.35
C LEU A 432 12.84 -12.32 10.91
N GLU A 433 13.18 -12.46 9.63
CA GLU A 433 13.95 -13.61 9.11
C GLU A 433 15.34 -13.69 9.76
N SER A 434 16.03 -12.56 9.89
CA SER A 434 17.33 -12.47 10.55
C SER A 434 17.23 -12.79 12.05
N MET A 435 16.21 -12.29 12.74
CA MET A 435 15.92 -12.65 14.14
C MET A 435 15.65 -14.16 14.28
N ALA A 436 14.99 -14.79 13.30
CA ALA A 436 14.74 -16.24 13.32
C ALA A 436 16.03 -17.07 13.22
N CYS A 437 17.10 -16.51 12.66
CA CYS A 437 18.45 -17.07 12.66
C CYS A 437 19.31 -16.60 13.85
N GLY A 438 18.80 -15.70 14.70
CA GLY A 438 19.55 -15.10 15.80
C GLY A 438 20.66 -14.14 15.33
N LEU A 439 20.48 -13.45 14.21
CA LEU A 439 21.45 -12.45 13.74
C LEU A 439 21.25 -11.13 14.49
N PRO A 440 22.32 -10.49 15.00
CA PRO A 440 22.29 -9.11 15.43
C PRO A 440 21.88 -8.17 14.29
N ILE A 441 21.14 -7.11 14.61
CA ILE A 441 20.61 -6.15 13.64
C ILE A 441 21.31 -4.80 13.82
N VAL A 442 21.89 -4.28 12.75
CA VAL A 442 22.38 -2.89 12.69
C VAL A 442 21.56 -2.16 11.64
N GLY A 443 20.96 -1.03 11.98
CA GLY A 443 20.15 -0.35 11.00
C GLY A 443 19.80 1.08 11.35
N THR A 444 19.01 1.69 10.49
CA THR A 444 18.47 3.03 10.69
C THR A 444 17.16 2.98 11.47
N ASN A 445 16.94 3.96 12.34
CA ASN A 445 15.72 4.10 13.13
C ASN A 445 14.59 4.71 12.26
N VAL A 446 13.88 3.88 11.51
CA VAL A 446 12.77 4.25 10.64
C VAL A 446 11.61 3.28 10.77
N GLY A 447 10.39 3.78 10.71
CA GLY A 447 9.17 2.97 10.80
C GLY A 447 9.12 2.13 12.06
N GLY A 448 8.85 0.84 11.92
CA GLY A 448 8.77 -0.12 13.04
C GLY A 448 10.10 -0.73 13.47
N MET A 449 11.25 -0.17 13.07
CA MET A 449 12.55 -0.73 13.42
C MET A 449 12.84 -0.67 14.92
N ASP A 450 12.37 0.39 15.61
CA ASP A 450 12.63 0.54 17.04
C ASP A 450 11.94 -0.56 17.87
N GLU A 451 10.69 -0.88 17.54
CA GLU A 451 9.97 -2.00 18.16
C GLU A 451 10.62 -3.35 17.86
N LEU A 452 11.11 -3.54 16.63
CA LEU A 452 11.77 -4.79 16.27
C LEU A 452 13.08 -4.98 17.02
N VAL A 453 13.91 -3.94 17.14
CA VAL A 453 15.33 -4.07 17.51
C VAL A 453 15.63 -3.58 18.92
N CYS A 454 15.11 -2.42 19.35
CA CYS A 454 15.57 -1.70 20.53
C CYS A 454 14.59 -1.70 21.70
N LEU A 455 13.32 -1.42 21.48
CA LEU A 455 12.34 -1.30 22.56
C LEU A 455 12.13 -2.63 23.29
N PRO A 456 11.91 -2.61 24.62
CA PRO A 456 11.62 -3.82 25.39
C PRO A 456 10.38 -4.54 24.85
N LEU A 457 10.47 -5.86 24.66
CA LEU A 457 9.37 -6.72 24.23
C LEU A 457 9.19 -7.92 25.17
N PRO A 458 7.99 -8.51 25.26
CA PRO A 458 7.79 -9.77 25.98
C PRO A 458 8.51 -10.91 25.24
N GLY A 459 9.24 -11.73 26.00
CA GLY A 459 9.80 -12.99 25.55
C GLY A 459 8.79 -14.14 25.68
N PRO A 460 9.20 -15.36 25.30
CA PRO A 460 8.31 -16.53 25.27
C PRO A 460 7.73 -16.93 26.64
N ASP A 461 8.43 -16.64 27.74
CA ASP A 461 8.00 -16.95 29.11
C ASP A 461 7.45 -15.70 29.84
N GLY A 462 7.19 -14.60 29.12
CA GLY A 462 6.67 -13.34 29.65
C GLY A 462 7.74 -12.43 30.27
N GLU A 463 9.01 -12.79 30.21
CA GLU A 463 10.15 -11.95 30.60
C GLU A 463 10.29 -10.74 29.66
N VAL A 464 10.94 -9.69 30.15
CA VAL A 464 11.26 -8.52 29.32
C VAL A 464 12.57 -8.77 28.58
N VAL A 465 12.50 -8.81 27.26
CA VAL A 465 13.66 -8.99 26.37
C VAL A 465 14.19 -7.63 25.93
N GLY A 466 15.50 -7.43 26.08
CA GLY A 466 16.21 -6.22 25.67
C GLY A 466 16.52 -6.17 24.17
N PRO A 467 17.38 -5.22 23.75
CA PRO A 467 17.73 -5.02 22.33
C PRO A 467 18.39 -6.26 21.71
N CYS A 468 18.19 -6.46 20.41
CA CYS A 468 18.88 -7.47 19.60
C CYS A 468 19.82 -6.83 18.56
N GLY A 469 20.18 -5.57 18.74
CA GLY A 469 21.02 -4.81 17.84
C GLY A 469 21.07 -3.34 18.20
N VAL A 470 21.47 -2.52 17.24
CA VAL A 470 21.58 -1.07 17.38
C VAL A 470 20.97 -0.35 16.20
N LEU A 471 20.29 0.76 16.47
CA LEU A 471 19.71 1.66 15.46
C LEU A 471 20.36 3.03 15.53
N VAL A 472 20.53 3.63 14.35
CA VAL A 472 21.12 4.95 14.17
C VAL A 472 20.19 5.88 13.38
N SER A 473 20.45 7.16 13.38
CA SER A 473 19.68 8.09 12.55
C SER A 473 19.90 7.81 11.06
N PRO A 474 18.86 7.88 10.22
CA PRO A 474 19.01 7.74 8.77
C PRO A 474 20.04 8.74 8.22
N GLY A 475 20.93 8.26 7.34
CA GLY A 475 22.00 9.08 6.75
C GLY A 475 23.25 9.27 7.64
N ASP A 476 23.24 8.85 8.90
CA ASP A 476 24.44 8.88 9.78
C ASP A 476 25.35 7.67 9.49
N THR A 477 26.19 7.83 8.48
CA THR A 477 27.10 6.77 8.00
C THR A 477 28.18 6.42 8.99
N GLU A 478 28.64 7.39 9.82
CA GLU A 478 29.63 7.16 10.86
C GLU A 478 29.04 6.36 12.03
N ALA A 479 27.82 6.68 12.46
CA ALA A 479 27.13 5.92 13.49
C ALA A 479 26.81 4.50 13.00
N LEU A 480 26.43 4.34 11.72
CA LEU A 480 26.18 3.02 11.13
C LEU A 480 27.46 2.18 11.12
N ALA A 481 28.59 2.75 10.75
CA ALA A 481 29.90 2.09 10.82
C ALA A 481 30.25 1.67 12.25
N ARG A 482 30.09 2.56 13.25
CA ARG A 482 30.31 2.21 14.66
C ARG A 482 29.35 1.10 15.13
N GLY A 483 28.09 1.12 14.66
CA GLY A 483 27.12 0.06 14.95
C GLY A 483 27.58 -1.30 14.44
N ILE A 484 28.09 -1.37 13.21
CA ILE A 484 28.65 -2.60 12.63
C ILE A 484 29.90 -3.04 13.42
N ALA A 485 30.83 -2.13 13.72
CA ALA A 485 32.03 -2.42 14.51
C ALA A 485 31.68 -3.02 15.88
N SER A 486 30.66 -2.49 16.56
CA SER A 486 30.25 -2.99 17.88
C SER A 486 29.80 -4.46 17.89
N VAL A 487 29.33 -4.98 16.78
CA VAL A 487 28.94 -6.40 16.63
C VAL A 487 30.16 -7.30 16.68
N VAL A 488 31.29 -6.86 16.09
CA VAL A 488 32.51 -7.68 15.95
C VAL A 488 33.47 -7.50 17.10
N GLU A 489 33.44 -6.37 17.81
CA GLU A 489 34.36 -6.02 18.88
C GLU A 489 34.08 -6.74 20.23
N SER A 490 32.84 -7.26 20.41
CA SER A 490 32.44 -7.87 21.68
C SER A 490 31.64 -9.15 21.47
N GLY A 491 32.27 -10.30 21.70
CA GLY A 491 31.59 -11.61 21.63
C GLY A 491 30.47 -11.76 22.68
N GLU A 492 30.56 -11.13 23.85
CA GLU A 492 29.48 -11.12 24.85
C GLU A 492 28.29 -10.29 24.43
N LEU A 493 28.52 -9.14 23.78
CA LEU A 493 27.46 -8.32 23.22
C LEU A 493 26.76 -9.05 22.06
N TYR A 494 27.56 -9.67 21.18
CA TYR A 494 27.05 -10.50 20.10
C TYR A 494 26.12 -11.60 20.62
N LYS A 495 26.59 -12.36 21.61
CA LYS A 495 25.81 -13.43 22.25
C LYS A 495 24.50 -12.90 22.86
N THR A 496 24.56 -11.76 23.51
CA THR A 496 23.37 -11.11 24.09
C THR A 496 22.37 -10.76 23.02
N TRP A 497 22.80 -10.09 21.95
CA TRP A 497 21.90 -9.72 20.83
C TRP A 497 21.37 -10.94 20.09
N HIS A 498 22.18 -11.98 19.89
CA HIS A 498 21.75 -13.25 19.35
C HIS A 498 20.59 -13.86 20.14
N LEU A 499 20.74 -14.01 21.44
CA LEU A 499 19.72 -14.59 22.32
C LEU A 499 18.45 -13.72 22.36
N ASN A 500 18.62 -12.40 22.42
CA ASN A 500 17.51 -11.46 22.41
C ASN A 500 16.74 -11.52 21.07
N ALA A 501 17.42 -11.63 19.93
CA ALA A 501 16.77 -11.76 18.63
C ALA A 501 15.83 -12.98 18.59
N LEU A 502 16.34 -14.14 19.03
CA LEU A 502 15.54 -15.38 19.12
C LEU A 502 14.36 -15.24 20.08
N ALA A 503 14.60 -14.66 21.27
CA ALA A 503 13.56 -14.50 22.30
C ALA A 503 12.46 -13.51 21.87
N ARG A 504 12.84 -12.36 21.28
CA ARG A 504 11.90 -11.36 20.73
C ARG A 504 10.98 -11.97 19.68
N LEU A 505 11.58 -12.73 18.73
CA LEU A 505 10.78 -13.39 17.69
C LEU A 505 9.79 -14.38 18.30
N ARG A 506 10.26 -15.24 19.22
CA ARG A 506 9.42 -16.27 19.84
C ARG A 506 8.33 -15.71 20.75
N GLY A 507 8.59 -14.61 21.43
CA GLY A 507 7.63 -13.97 22.33
C GLY A 507 6.53 -13.18 21.61
N THR A 508 6.88 -12.56 20.46
CA THR A 508 5.99 -11.55 19.86
C THR A 508 5.59 -11.85 18.40
N PHE A 509 6.49 -12.40 17.59
CA PHE A 509 6.34 -12.41 16.13
C PHE A 509 6.12 -13.81 15.52
N LEU A 510 5.70 -14.81 16.30
CA LEU A 510 5.42 -16.13 15.76
C LEU A 510 4.18 -16.11 14.86
N MET A 511 4.27 -16.75 13.70
CA MET A 511 3.18 -16.84 12.72
C MET A 511 1.86 -17.35 13.34
N PRO A 512 1.83 -18.43 14.14
CA PRO A 512 0.58 -18.90 14.75
C PRO A 512 -0.08 -17.85 15.66
N THR A 513 0.71 -17.11 16.42
CA THR A 513 0.22 -16.06 17.34
C THR A 513 -0.40 -14.90 16.57
N VAL A 514 0.28 -14.43 15.54
CA VAL A 514 -0.21 -13.33 14.69
C VAL A 514 -1.47 -13.75 13.93
N MET A 515 -1.47 -14.95 13.34
CA MET A 515 -2.63 -15.46 12.58
C MET A 515 -3.84 -15.71 13.46
N ALA A 516 -3.66 -16.13 14.71
CA ALA A 516 -4.76 -16.27 15.67
C ALA A 516 -5.42 -14.91 15.97
N ARG A 517 -4.67 -13.79 15.96
CA ARG A 517 -5.24 -12.44 16.10
C ARG A 517 -6.03 -12.03 14.88
N TYR A 518 -5.55 -12.28 13.65
CA TYR A 518 -6.34 -12.07 12.43
C TYR A 518 -7.64 -12.88 12.46
N ASN A 519 -7.57 -14.16 12.87
CA ASN A 519 -8.73 -15.01 13.04
C ASN A 519 -9.77 -14.40 14.00
N ALA A 520 -9.31 -13.93 15.17
CA ALA A 520 -10.19 -13.30 16.15
C ALA A 520 -10.84 -12.01 15.60
N ILE A 521 -10.09 -11.18 14.85
CA ILE A 521 -10.62 -9.99 14.18
C ILE A 521 -11.71 -10.38 13.17
N TYR A 522 -11.43 -11.35 12.28
CA TYR A 522 -12.40 -11.79 11.29
C TYR A 522 -13.68 -12.36 11.91
N ARG A 523 -13.56 -13.19 12.98
CA ARG A 523 -14.74 -13.70 13.70
C ARG A 523 -15.56 -12.57 14.32
N ARG A 524 -14.91 -11.62 14.98
CA ARG A 524 -15.56 -10.47 15.61
C ARG A 524 -16.29 -9.61 14.58
N LEU A 525 -15.62 -9.25 13.48
CA LEU A 525 -16.18 -8.39 12.43
C LEU A 525 -17.25 -9.13 11.62
N GLY A 526 -17.01 -10.40 11.28
CA GLY A 526 -17.96 -11.21 10.50
C GLY A 526 -19.22 -11.62 11.26
N ALA A 527 -19.19 -11.66 12.60
CA ALA A 527 -20.37 -11.92 13.42
C ALA A 527 -21.36 -10.73 13.45
N GLY A 528 -20.96 -9.58 12.93
CA GLY A 528 -21.70 -8.34 13.06
C GLY A 528 -21.70 -7.89 14.51
N SER A 529 -20.80 -6.99 14.91
CA SER A 529 -20.88 -6.37 16.23
C SER A 529 -22.21 -5.64 16.37
N PRO A 530 -22.96 -5.81 17.47
CA PRO A 530 -24.19 -5.04 17.70
C PRO A 530 -24.01 -3.52 17.60
N GLU A 531 -22.79 -3.01 17.83
CA GLU A 531 -22.45 -1.59 17.67
C GLU A 531 -22.29 -1.19 16.18
N VAL A 532 -21.64 -2.03 15.37
CA VAL A 532 -21.47 -1.80 13.93
C VAL A 532 -22.83 -1.78 13.22
N VAL A 533 -23.72 -2.71 13.58
CA VAL A 533 -25.09 -2.77 13.06
C VAL A 533 -25.93 -1.57 13.53
N ARG A 534 -25.79 -1.13 14.79
CA ARG A 534 -26.54 0.02 15.30
C ARG A 534 -26.15 1.35 14.65
N ASN A 535 -24.88 1.56 14.38
CA ASN A 535 -24.44 2.80 13.74
C ASN A 535 -24.92 2.88 12.27
N ARG A 536 -24.92 1.76 11.54
CA ARG A 536 -25.41 1.70 10.16
C ARG A 536 -26.94 1.79 10.05
N THR A 537 -27.69 1.14 10.96
CA THR A 537 -29.16 1.20 10.96
C THR A 537 -29.71 2.50 11.55
N ALA A 538 -29.00 3.17 12.46
CA ALA A 538 -29.40 4.48 12.96
C ALA A 538 -29.33 5.57 11.90
N ASP A 539 -28.38 5.46 10.95
CA ASP A 539 -28.29 6.37 9.80
C ASP A 539 -29.38 6.13 8.76
N LEU A 540 -29.82 4.88 8.57
CA LEU A 540 -30.91 4.55 7.64
C LEU A 540 -32.31 4.87 8.22
N GLY A 541 -32.47 4.91 9.55
CA GLY A 541 -33.76 5.08 10.23
C GLY A 541 -34.32 6.50 10.31
N ARG A 542 -33.59 7.54 9.84
CA ARG A 542 -34.06 8.93 9.89
C ARG A 542 -34.62 9.51 8.60
N GLY A 543 -34.90 8.69 7.60
CA GLY A 543 -35.46 9.22 6.36
C GLY A 543 -35.90 8.20 5.33
N SER A 544 -36.81 7.31 5.63
CA SER A 544 -37.85 6.83 4.72
C SER A 544 -38.70 5.74 5.39
N GLU A 545 -39.86 6.09 5.82
CA GLU A 545 -41.03 5.19 5.74
C GLU A 545 -41.33 5.05 4.25
N ASP A 546 -41.29 3.85 3.72
CA ASP A 546 -41.48 3.37 2.34
C ASP A 546 -40.19 2.94 1.63
N ILE A 547 -39.66 1.77 1.98
CA ILE A 547 -38.87 0.95 1.04
C ILE A 547 -39.50 -0.43 0.94
N VAL A 548 -40.12 -0.59 -0.24
CA VAL A 548 -40.68 -1.84 -0.73
C VAL A 548 -39.58 -2.87 -1.01
N SER A 549 -39.80 -4.07 -0.50
CA SER A 549 -39.33 -5.40 -0.90
C SER A 549 -38.06 -5.54 -1.76
N SER A 550 -37.19 -6.38 -1.25
CA SER A 550 -36.03 -7.01 -1.88
C SER A 550 -36.22 -7.39 -3.36
N THR A 551 -35.71 -6.56 -4.24
CA THR A 551 -35.41 -6.98 -5.62
C THR A 551 -34.02 -7.60 -5.61
N SER A 552 -33.86 -8.83 -6.10
CA SER A 552 -32.57 -9.50 -6.13
C SER A 552 -31.58 -8.76 -7.07
N VAL A 553 -30.29 -8.79 -6.73
CA VAL A 553 -29.20 -8.22 -7.57
C VAL A 553 -29.25 -8.74 -9.02
N ALA A 554 -29.80 -9.94 -9.24
CA ALA A 554 -30.03 -10.54 -10.55
C ALA A 554 -31.06 -9.77 -11.42
N GLU A 555 -32.06 -9.13 -10.80
CA GLU A 555 -33.08 -8.35 -11.53
C GLU A 555 -32.55 -6.99 -11.97
N LEU A 556 -31.68 -6.35 -11.19
CA LEU A 556 -31.04 -5.06 -11.53
C LEU A 556 -30.07 -5.18 -12.71
N ARG A 557 -29.50 -6.38 -12.97
CA ARG A 557 -28.62 -6.63 -14.13
C ARG A 557 -29.37 -6.74 -15.46
N ARG A 558 -30.70 -6.97 -15.47
CA ARG A 558 -31.50 -7.12 -16.71
C ARG A 558 -31.78 -5.80 -17.43
N ASP A 559 -31.67 -4.68 -16.76
CA ASP A 559 -32.02 -3.37 -17.30
C ASP A 559 -30.86 -2.59 -17.95
N TYR A 560 -29.68 -3.21 -18.14
CA TYR A 560 -28.61 -2.62 -18.95
C TYR A 560 -28.85 -2.89 -20.43
N PRO A 561 -29.37 -1.91 -21.22
CA PRO A 561 -29.71 -2.17 -22.63
C PRO A 561 -28.43 -2.26 -23.47
N LYS A 562 -28.23 -3.42 -24.11
CA LYS A 562 -27.30 -3.58 -25.23
C LYS A 562 -27.75 -2.68 -26.39
N ARG A 563 -27.42 -1.39 -26.38
CA ARG A 563 -27.68 -0.50 -27.51
C ARG A 563 -26.60 -0.64 -28.56
N ARG A 564 -27.01 -1.18 -29.70
CA ARG A 564 -26.30 -1.25 -30.98
C ARG A 564 -26.04 0.18 -31.49
N TRP A 565 -24.80 0.63 -31.58
CA TRP A 565 -24.43 1.93 -32.14
C TRP A 565 -24.23 1.84 -33.65
N LEU A 566 -24.85 2.76 -34.35
CA LEU A 566 -24.76 2.95 -35.80
C LEU A 566 -23.40 3.47 -36.23
N ARG A 567 -22.88 2.90 -37.32
CA ARG A 567 -21.62 3.28 -38.00
C ARG A 567 -21.69 4.70 -38.53
N GLY A 568 -20.77 5.57 -38.16
CA GLY A 568 -20.59 6.88 -38.80
C GLY A 568 -19.26 7.55 -38.44
N ARG A 569 -18.44 7.72 -39.49
CA ARG A 569 -17.21 8.54 -39.61
C ARG A 569 -15.90 8.04 -38.99
N LYS A 570 -15.11 7.45 -39.86
CA LYS A 570 -13.84 6.77 -39.61
C LYS A 570 -12.56 7.64 -39.72
N GLN A 571 -12.59 8.95 -39.88
CA GLN A 571 -11.38 9.71 -40.28
C GLN A 571 -10.74 10.62 -39.22
N ASP A 572 -11.41 10.93 -38.09
CA ASP A 572 -10.87 11.85 -37.09
C ASP A 572 -10.40 11.15 -35.76
N ARG A 573 -10.58 9.83 -35.66
CA ARG A 573 -10.25 9.04 -34.46
C ARG A 573 -8.76 8.83 -34.21
N GLY A 574 -7.95 8.80 -35.26
CA GLY A 574 -6.54 8.43 -35.13
C GLY A 574 -5.65 9.41 -34.37
N ARG A 575 -5.94 10.71 -34.44
CA ARG A 575 -5.15 11.74 -33.71
C ARG A 575 -5.59 11.89 -32.26
N ARG A 576 -6.89 11.78 -31.97
CA ARG A 576 -7.40 11.89 -30.57
C ARG A 576 -7.10 10.64 -29.73
N MET A 577 -7.09 9.43 -30.33
CA MET A 577 -6.69 8.21 -29.61
C MET A 577 -5.21 8.18 -29.22
N ARG A 578 -4.29 8.71 -30.05
CA ARG A 578 -2.86 8.76 -29.71
C ARG A 578 -2.60 9.72 -28.54
N ALA A 579 -3.30 10.84 -28.46
CA ALA A 579 -3.19 11.76 -27.34
C ALA A 579 -3.78 11.16 -26.03
N GLY A 580 -4.90 10.42 -26.13
CA GLY A 580 -5.50 9.70 -25.00
C GLY A 580 -4.61 8.58 -24.46
N ALA A 581 -4.04 7.76 -25.35
CA ALA A 581 -3.16 6.66 -24.97
C ALA A 581 -1.86 7.15 -24.30
N GLN A 582 -1.30 8.29 -24.76
CA GLN A 582 -0.12 8.88 -24.11
C GLN A 582 -0.45 9.44 -22.72
N ARG A 583 -1.64 10.02 -22.53
CA ARG A 583 -2.11 10.51 -21.22
C ARG A 583 -2.39 9.36 -20.26
N SER A 584 -3.07 8.31 -20.70
CA SER A 584 -3.32 7.11 -19.89
C SER A 584 -2.02 6.42 -19.47
N ALA A 585 -0.98 6.43 -20.32
CA ALA A 585 0.34 5.93 -19.97
C ALA A 585 1.04 6.76 -18.89
N ALA A 586 0.85 8.06 -18.87
CA ALA A 586 1.45 8.92 -17.85
C ALA A 586 0.75 8.82 -16.49
N ILE A 587 -0.59 8.71 -16.50
CA ILE A 587 -1.36 8.44 -15.28
C ILE A 587 -1.03 7.04 -14.76
N ARG A 588 -0.92 6.03 -15.64
CA ARG A 588 -0.45 4.71 -15.27
C ARG A 588 0.93 4.77 -14.60
N ASN A 589 1.90 5.46 -15.20
CA ASN A 589 3.23 5.65 -14.62
C ASN A 589 3.19 6.41 -13.29
N CYS A 590 2.24 7.31 -13.08
CA CYS A 590 2.03 7.99 -11.80
C CYS A 590 1.36 7.05 -10.79
N VAL A 591 0.31 6.34 -11.16
CA VAL A 591 -0.38 5.37 -10.29
C VAL A 591 0.50 4.13 -10.07
N GLU A 592 1.20 3.62 -11.07
CA GLU A 592 2.19 2.53 -10.91
C GLU A 592 3.43 2.97 -10.14
N LYS A 593 3.85 4.23 -10.24
CA LYS A 593 4.93 4.78 -9.40
C LYS A 593 4.45 5.12 -8.01
N VAL A 594 3.20 5.45 -7.81
CA VAL A 594 2.59 5.67 -6.50
C VAL A 594 2.15 4.35 -5.86
N THR A 595 1.54 3.43 -6.58
CA THR A 595 1.20 2.08 -6.11
C THR A 595 2.40 1.11 -6.15
N GLY A 596 3.32 1.31 -7.10
CA GLY A 596 4.64 0.68 -7.14
C GLY A 596 5.73 1.46 -6.39
N GLY A 597 5.54 2.76 -6.11
CA GLY A 597 6.50 3.68 -5.49
C GLY A 597 6.67 3.51 -3.98
N VAL A 598 5.74 2.83 -3.32
CA VAL A 598 6.08 2.06 -2.12
C VAL A 598 7.20 1.05 -2.49
N ARG A 599 7.54 0.93 -3.76
CA ARG A 599 8.60 0.07 -4.30
C ARG A 599 9.79 0.78 -4.94
N ASP A 600 9.69 2.03 -5.45
CA ASP A 600 10.72 2.52 -6.38
C ASP A 600 11.09 4.02 -6.33
N ALA A 601 10.70 4.80 -5.34
CA ALA A 601 10.95 6.23 -5.46
C ALA A 601 12.15 6.74 -4.69
N GLY A 602 13.24 6.93 -5.38
CA GLY A 602 14.24 7.96 -5.07
C GLY A 602 13.78 9.34 -5.59
N GLY A 603 14.08 10.41 -4.87
CA GLY A 603 13.52 11.75 -5.07
C GLY A 603 13.70 12.41 -6.46
N ALA A 604 14.62 11.94 -7.31
CA ALA A 604 14.80 12.44 -8.68
C ALA A 604 13.71 11.91 -9.64
N THR A 605 13.23 10.69 -9.43
CA THR A 605 12.19 10.05 -10.26
C THR A 605 10.79 10.58 -9.95
N ALA A 606 10.51 11.01 -8.72
CA ALA A 606 9.23 11.64 -8.37
C ALA A 606 9.04 12.99 -9.07
N ARG A 607 10.11 13.82 -9.18
CA ARG A 607 10.08 15.08 -9.94
C ARG A 607 9.96 14.86 -11.45
N ALA A 608 10.49 13.76 -11.97
CA ALA A 608 10.35 13.37 -13.37
C ALA A 608 8.96 12.81 -13.67
N ALA A 609 8.34 12.08 -12.73
CA ALA A 609 6.97 11.55 -12.87
C ALA A 609 5.93 12.68 -12.79
N GLY A 610 6.05 13.62 -11.85
CA GLY A 610 5.20 14.82 -11.80
C GLY A 610 5.35 15.67 -13.07
N ARG A 611 6.58 15.86 -13.58
CA ARG A 611 6.83 16.56 -14.85
C ARG A 611 6.35 15.79 -16.08
N ALA A 612 6.35 14.46 -16.06
CA ALA A 612 5.82 13.64 -17.15
C ALA A 612 4.29 13.69 -17.20
N VAL A 613 3.62 13.66 -16.04
CA VAL A 613 2.18 13.91 -15.93
C VAL A 613 1.84 15.32 -16.45
N LEU A 614 2.64 16.35 -16.08
CA LEU A 614 2.51 17.72 -16.58
C LEU A 614 2.65 17.83 -18.10
N ARG A 615 3.68 17.21 -18.69
CA ARG A 615 3.91 17.28 -20.14
C ARG A 615 2.83 16.57 -20.95
N VAL A 616 2.15 15.61 -20.37
CA VAL A 616 1.08 14.86 -21.04
C VAL A 616 -0.29 15.56 -20.84
N LEU A 617 -0.49 16.22 -19.70
CA LEU A 617 -1.71 16.98 -19.42
C LEU A 617 -1.68 18.39 -20.04
N GLY A 618 -0.51 18.95 -20.34
CA GLY A 618 -0.31 20.28 -20.90
C GLY A 618 -0.06 20.35 -22.43
N ARG A 619 -0.23 19.21 -23.18
CA ARG A 619 -0.14 19.19 -24.64
C ARG A 619 -1.40 18.65 -25.29
#